data_169f5d2fc892b84efb3f4f5fa8a1727c
#
_entry.id   169f5d2fc892b84efb3f4f5fa8a1727c
#
_cell.length_a   1.000
_cell.length_b   1.000
_cell.length_c   1.000
_cell.angle_alpha   90.00
_cell.angle_beta   90.00
_cell.angle_gamma   90.00
#
_symmetry.space_group_name_H-M   'P 1'
#
loop_
_entity.id
_entity.type
_entity.pdbx_description
1 polymer ?
#
loop_
_entity_poly.entity_id
_entity_poly.type
_entity_poly.pdbx_seq_one_letter_code
_entity_poly.pdbx_strand_id
1 'polypeptide(L)'
;MIEWTICKNCKNVIDNDNGICPLCGGEVEKYQIDYVKNYFNGLLFVTRTINSLNSFYTPIKDINIESVIFDDLFQWFSYLGLGDDKITDNELEFINSLLDTTYSKDDILKLSDVEMGGELPPSFGYACKIDEFTTEFGIDESLRDSLFECFRICGGLFVFVDGTDVDDNVLTRYNEFISKLKEQLNIDSPVSLMSETTNKFLSGIKSGEVETGSETCEENAKKLDDYLDELNKLVGLEKVKKDVNSLINLVQIRKLRQDRGIKQPPMSLHLVFSGNPGTGKTTVARLLSHIYHEIGLLSKGHLVETDRSGLVGGYVGQTALKTQDVIQSAMGGILFIDEAYSLAQSSENDYGKEAIDTILKAMEDNRGDLIVIVAGYPELMDKFLHSNPGLESRFNKFIYFEDYNAWELYEIFWLMCDQANLTMDKAGDEYIKQYFELMYEHKSNNFANGRAVRNFFEEVITAQANRLAPQSEITDEELNTLVYEDFLIEEE
;
A
#
# COMPACT_ATOMS: atom_id res chain seq x y z
N MET A 1 9.07 -28.29 -3.10
CA MET A 1 8.34 -27.02 -3.30
C MET A 1 6.88 -27.43 -3.40
N ILE A 2 6.05 -26.96 -2.47
CA ILE A 2 4.65 -27.38 -2.36
C ILE A 2 3.85 -26.56 -3.39
N GLU A 3 3.09 -27.24 -4.27
CA GLU A 3 2.26 -26.61 -5.29
C GLU A 3 0.82 -27.11 -5.17
N TRP A 4 -0.14 -26.21 -5.35
CA TRP A 4 -1.57 -26.53 -5.34
C TRP A 4 -2.22 -26.08 -6.63
N THR A 5 -3.22 -26.84 -7.11
CA THR A 5 -4.12 -26.40 -8.17
C THR A 5 -5.38 -25.81 -7.52
N ILE A 6 -5.64 -24.52 -7.75
CA ILE A 6 -6.73 -23.79 -7.09
C ILE A 6 -7.68 -23.22 -8.15
N CYS A 7 -8.98 -23.30 -7.91
CA CYS A 7 -9.96 -22.67 -8.77
C CYS A 7 -9.99 -21.15 -8.59
N LYS A 8 -9.86 -20.41 -9.67
CA LYS A 8 -9.94 -18.94 -9.67
C LYS A 8 -11.26 -18.39 -9.17
N ASN A 9 -12.36 -19.12 -9.38
CA ASN A 9 -13.71 -18.68 -9.05
C ASN A 9 -14.11 -19.05 -7.61
N CYS A 10 -14.09 -20.35 -7.24
CA CYS A 10 -14.53 -20.79 -5.92
C CYS A 10 -13.40 -20.95 -4.89
N LYS A 11 -12.16 -20.71 -5.29
CA LYS A 11 -10.94 -20.79 -4.44
C LYS A 11 -10.72 -22.14 -3.75
N ASN A 12 -11.38 -23.20 -4.17
CA ASN A 12 -11.14 -24.54 -3.66
C ASN A 12 -9.92 -25.15 -4.31
N VAL A 13 -9.17 -25.93 -3.54
CA VAL A 13 -8.09 -26.79 -4.05
C VAL A 13 -8.73 -27.91 -4.87
N ILE A 14 -8.18 -28.19 -6.03
CA ILE A 14 -8.75 -29.13 -7.00
C ILE A 14 -7.69 -30.14 -7.41
N ASP A 15 -8.02 -31.40 -7.34
CA ASP A 15 -7.20 -32.49 -7.89
C ASP A 15 -7.55 -32.71 -9.36
N ASN A 16 -7.14 -31.79 -10.24
CA ASN A 16 -7.47 -31.89 -11.65
C ASN A 16 -6.59 -31.00 -12.53
N ASP A 17 -5.81 -31.61 -13.42
CA ASP A 17 -4.99 -30.90 -14.43
C ASP A 17 -5.80 -30.47 -15.68
N ASN A 18 -7.13 -30.63 -15.72
CA ASN A 18 -7.95 -30.32 -16.90
C ASN A 18 -8.26 -28.85 -17.11
N GLY A 19 -7.70 -27.94 -16.31
CA GLY A 19 -7.87 -26.49 -16.47
C GLY A 19 -9.26 -25.94 -16.07
N ILE A 20 -10.22 -26.80 -15.67
CA ILE A 20 -11.57 -26.40 -15.30
C ILE A 20 -11.98 -27.04 -13.97
N CYS A 21 -12.49 -26.23 -13.05
CA CYS A 21 -12.96 -26.68 -11.75
C CYS A 21 -14.22 -27.54 -11.87
N PRO A 22 -14.23 -28.77 -11.34
CA PRO A 22 -15.41 -29.63 -11.40
C PRO A 22 -16.55 -29.15 -10.51
N LEU A 23 -16.29 -28.26 -9.53
CA LEU A 23 -17.29 -27.76 -8.58
C LEU A 23 -18.09 -26.56 -9.11
N CYS A 24 -17.44 -25.66 -9.85
CA CYS A 24 -18.11 -24.41 -10.30
C CYS A 24 -17.85 -24.04 -11.76
N GLY A 25 -17.11 -24.86 -12.52
CA GLY A 25 -16.80 -24.59 -13.94
C GLY A 25 -15.79 -23.47 -14.18
N GLY A 26 -15.20 -22.88 -13.14
CA GLY A 26 -14.19 -21.83 -13.26
C GLY A 26 -12.81 -22.37 -13.66
N GLU A 27 -11.93 -21.51 -14.16
CA GLU A 27 -10.53 -21.86 -14.47
C GLU A 27 -9.77 -22.25 -13.20
N VAL A 28 -8.81 -23.17 -13.34
CA VAL A 28 -7.90 -23.57 -12.25
C VAL A 28 -6.47 -23.16 -12.60
N GLU A 29 -5.67 -22.85 -11.57
CA GLU A 29 -4.28 -22.41 -11.70
C GLU A 29 -3.41 -23.01 -10.60
N LYS A 30 -2.11 -23.16 -10.86
CA LYS A 30 -1.14 -23.70 -9.87
C LYS A 30 -0.55 -22.57 -9.04
N TYR A 31 -0.46 -22.77 -7.74
CA TYR A 31 0.06 -21.79 -6.78
C TYR A 31 1.09 -22.42 -5.84
N GLN A 32 2.06 -21.59 -5.42
CA GLN A 32 3.09 -21.94 -4.43
C GLN A 32 2.79 -21.29 -3.07
N ILE A 33 3.54 -21.66 -2.04
CA ILE A 33 3.33 -21.18 -0.66
C ILE A 33 3.40 -19.66 -0.52
N ASP A 34 4.20 -18.98 -1.36
CA ASP A 34 4.31 -17.52 -1.35
C ASP A 34 2.98 -16.81 -1.64
N TYR A 35 2.10 -17.44 -2.43
CA TYR A 35 0.75 -16.96 -2.65
C TYR A 35 -0.07 -16.92 -1.35
N VAL A 36 0.00 -17.99 -0.57
CA VAL A 36 -0.72 -18.10 0.70
C VAL A 36 -0.20 -17.08 1.70
N LYS A 37 1.13 -16.92 1.76
CA LYS A 37 1.77 -15.91 2.60
C LYS A 37 1.33 -14.50 2.26
N ASN A 38 1.28 -14.16 0.98
CA ASN A 38 0.85 -12.83 0.55
C ASN A 38 -0.61 -12.55 0.90
N TYR A 39 -1.49 -13.55 0.72
CA TYR A 39 -2.88 -13.45 1.14
C TYR A 39 -3.01 -13.24 2.66
N PHE A 40 -2.29 -14.02 3.44
CA PHE A 40 -2.28 -13.94 4.89
C PHE A 40 -1.70 -12.60 5.39
N ASN A 41 -0.63 -12.11 4.77
CA ASN A 41 -0.04 -10.81 5.07
C ASN A 41 -1.03 -9.64 4.81
N GLY A 42 -1.89 -9.75 3.80
CA GLY A 42 -2.97 -8.78 3.56
C GLY A 42 -3.96 -8.73 4.73
N LEU A 43 -4.37 -9.88 5.26
CA LEU A 43 -5.23 -9.95 6.44
C LEU A 43 -4.53 -9.40 7.69
N LEU A 44 -3.25 -9.74 7.90
CA LEU A 44 -2.45 -9.23 9.01
C LEU A 44 -2.28 -7.72 8.97
N PHE A 45 -2.16 -7.13 7.79
CA PHE A 45 -2.12 -5.68 7.65
C PHE A 45 -3.39 -5.02 8.20
N VAL A 46 -4.56 -5.55 7.88
CA VAL A 46 -5.84 -5.05 8.42
C VAL A 46 -5.86 -5.18 9.95
N THR A 47 -5.43 -6.33 10.49
CA THR A 47 -5.40 -6.55 11.94
C THR A 47 -4.39 -5.68 12.67
N ARG A 48 -3.23 -5.39 12.06
CA ARG A 48 -2.24 -4.44 12.59
C ARG A 48 -2.78 -3.02 12.65
N THR A 49 -3.51 -2.61 11.61
CA THR A 49 -4.21 -1.31 11.59
C THR A 49 -5.24 -1.23 12.73
N ILE A 50 -6.03 -2.29 12.94
CA ILE A 50 -6.99 -2.36 14.03
C ILE A 50 -6.28 -2.35 15.39
N ASN A 51 -5.17 -3.07 15.55
CA ASN A 51 -4.38 -3.06 16.78
C ASN A 51 -3.84 -1.64 17.09
N SER A 52 -3.44 -0.87 16.10
CA SER A 52 -2.99 0.52 16.28
C SER A 52 -4.11 1.45 16.75
N LEU A 53 -5.34 1.18 16.34
CA LEU A 53 -6.56 1.91 16.79
C LEU A 53 -7.08 1.42 18.15
N ASN A 54 -6.58 0.32 18.66
CA ASN A 54 -7.08 -0.38 19.85
C ASN A 54 -6.96 0.44 21.14
N SER A 55 -6.01 1.39 21.21
CA SER A 55 -5.88 2.32 22.34
C SER A 55 -7.09 3.25 22.52
N PHE A 56 -7.88 3.43 21.45
CA PHE A 56 -9.06 4.29 21.41
C PHE A 56 -10.38 3.53 21.47
N TYR A 57 -10.36 2.21 21.20
CA TYR A 57 -11.57 1.40 21.10
C TYR A 57 -11.75 0.46 22.30
N THR A 58 -12.75 0.74 23.11
CA THR A 58 -13.00 0.07 24.41
C THR A 58 -13.36 -1.41 24.38
N PRO A 59 -14.09 -2.00 23.39
CA PRO A 59 -14.46 -3.42 23.38
C PRO A 59 -13.31 -4.41 23.19
N ILE A 60 -12.19 -3.95 22.61
CA ILE A 60 -11.04 -4.80 22.32
C ILE A 60 -9.72 -4.22 22.89
N LYS A 61 -9.86 -3.28 23.82
CA LYS A 61 -8.72 -2.64 24.47
C LYS A 61 -7.80 -3.69 25.11
N ASP A 62 -6.49 -3.49 24.89
CA ASP A 62 -5.43 -4.35 25.43
C ASP A 62 -5.35 -5.76 24.79
N ILE A 63 -6.04 -6.02 23.65
CA ILE A 63 -6.00 -7.28 22.94
C ILE A 63 -5.18 -7.12 21.65
N ASN A 64 -4.15 -7.94 21.48
CA ASN A 64 -3.44 -8.07 20.21
C ASN A 64 -4.17 -9.08 19.32
N ILE A 65 -5.00 -8.59 18.39
CA ILE A 65 -5.82 -9.43 17.49
C ILE A 65 -4.94 -10.29 16.59
N GLU A 66 -3.79 -9.79 16.12
CA GLU A 66 -2.85 -10.55 15.32
C GLU A 66 -2.37 -11.80 16.08
N SER A 67 -1.96 -11.66 17.34
CA SER A 67 -1.56 -12.79 18.17
C SER A 67 -2.69 -13.81 18.34
N VAL A 68 -3.93 -13.35 18.53
CA VAL A 68 -5.10 -14.23 18.66
C VAL A 68 -5.37 -15.00 17.37
N ILE A 69 -5.24 -14.37 16.20
CA ILE A 69 -5.40 -15.03 14.91
C ILE A 69 -4.30 -16.10 14.69
N PHE A 70 -3.07 -15.78 15.05
CA PHE A 70 -1.96 -16.74 14.97
C PHE A 70 -2.21 -17.96 15.87
N ASP A 71 -2.65 -17.72 17.11
CA ASP A 71 -2.96 -18.81 18.06
C ASP A 71 -4.10 -19.68 17.55
N ASP A 72 -5.18 -19.08 17.02
CA ASP A 72 -6.32 -19.83 16.47
C ASP A 72 -5.95 -20.60 15.21
N LEU A 73 -5.15 -20.05 14.30
CA LEU A 73 -4.66 -20.76 13.11
C LEU A 73 -3.72 -21.90 13.49
N PHE A 74 -2.81 -21.68 14.44
CA PHE A 74 -1.91 -22.73 14.91
C PHE A 74 -2.69 -23.89 15.52
N GLN A 75 -3.69 -23.62 16.36
CA GLN A 75 -4.57 -24.64 16.93
C GLN A 75 -5.33 -25.40 15.83
N TRP A 76 -5.82 -24.68 14.83
CA TRP A 76 -6.58 -25.29 13.75
C TRP A 76 -5.73 -26.17 12.85
N PHE A 77 -4.54 -25.74 12.43
CA PHE A 77 -3.62 -26.60 11.68
C PHE A 77 -3.19 -27.84 12.49
N SER A 78 -2.97 -27.66 13.79
CA SER A 78 -2.68 -28.79 14.68
C SER A 78 -3.84 -29.78 14.75
N TYR A 79 -5.08 -29.28 14.84
CA TYR A 79 -6.28 -30.12 14.81
C TYR A 79 -6.45 -30.85 13.47
N LEU A 80 -6.16 -30.21 12.33
CA LEU A 80 -6.21 -30.85 11.02
C LEU A 80 -5.11 -31.91 10.88
N GLY A 81 -3.86 -31.57 11.10
CA GLY A 81 -2.70 -32.45 10.93
C GLY A 81 -2.70 -33.67 11.85
N LEU A 82 -3.36 -33.58 13.01
CA LEU A 82 -3.56 -34.74 13.91
C LEU A 82 -4.76 -35.63 13.51
N GLY A 83 -5.37 -35.40 12.34
CA GLY A 83 -6.45 -36.20 11.80
C GLY A 83 -6.06 -37.66 11.53
N ASP A 84 -4.82 -37.87 11.14
CA ASP A 84 -4.21 -39.20 10.90
C ASP A 84 -3.16 -39.58 11.95
N ASP A 85 -3.14 -38.91 13.11
CA ASP A 85 -2.21 -39.10 14.23
C ASP A 85 -0.72 -38.86 13.89
N LYS A 86 -0.43 -38.11 12.82
CA LYS A 86 0.93 -37.81 12.38
C LYS A 86 1.02 -36.40 11.83
N ILE A 87 2.17 -35.76 12.05
CA ILE A 87 2.54 -34.51 11.41
C ILE A 87 3.68 -34.78 10.43
N THR A 88 3.44 -34.48 9.15
CA THR A 88 4.44 -34.64 8.10
C THR A 88 5.48 -33.51 8.14
N ASP A 89 6.56 -33.65 7.40
CA ASP A 89 7.56 -32.57 7.29
C ASP A 89 7.01 -31.39 6.46
N ASN A 90 6.16 -31.65 5.46
CA ASN A 90 5.54 -30.63 4.65
C ASN A 90 4.49 -29.83 5.44
N GLU A 91 3.67 -30.48 6.25
CA GLU A 91 2.71 -29.80 7.13
C GLU A 91 3.42 -28.89 8.15
N LEU A 92 4.52 -29.38 8.74
CA LEU A 92 5.34 -28.57 9.64
C LEU A 92 6.00 -27.39 8.91
N GLU A 93 6.52 -27.60 7.70
CA GLU A 93 7.08 -26.55 6.86
C GLU A 93 6.01 -25.50 6.49
N PHE A 94 4.79 -25.93 6.17
CA PHE A 94 3.67 -25.06 5.89
C PHE A 94 3.32 -24.17 7.08
N ILE A 95 3.12 -24.76 8.27
CA ILE A 95 2.79 -24.01 9.49
C ILE A 95 3.88 -22.99 9.80
N ASN A 96 5.14 -23.42 9.84
CA ASN A 96 6.27 -22.54 10.16
C ASN A 96 6.46 -21.45 9.12
N SER A 97 6.25 -21.76 7.85
CA SER A 97 6.35 -20.79 6.78
C SER A 97 5.24 -19.76 6.81
N LEU A 98 3.99 -20.17 7.10
CA LEU A 98 2.84 -19.26 7.10
C LEU A 98 2.86 -18.35 8.32
N LEU A 99 3.15 -18.90 9.50
CA LEU A 99 3.10 -18.18 10.77
C LEU A 99 4.44 -17.53 11.16
N ASP A 100 5.46 -17.62 10.30
CA ASP A 100 6.83 -17.13 10.56
C ASP A 100 7.39 -17.60 11.90
N THR A 101 7.29 -18.94 12.14
CA THR A 101 7.64 -19.59 13.39
C THR A 101 8.65 -20.73 13.19
N THR A 102 9.10 -21.34 14.29
CA THR A 102 10.02 -22.47 14.30
C THR A 102 9.51 -23.59 15.19
N TYR A 103 8.22 -23.90 15.10
CA TYR A 103 7.63 -25.00 15.85
C TYR A 103 8.26 -26.34 15.48
N SER A 104 8.31 -27.24 16.44
CA SER A 104 8.67 -28.65 16.23
C SER A 104 7.42 -29.52 16.19
N LYS A 105 7.56 -30.77 15.69
CA LYS A 105 6.47 -31.75 15.72
C LYS A 105 5.96 -32.01 17.15
N ASP A 106 6.86 -31.99 18.15
CA ASP A 106 6.51 -32.13 19.55
C ASP A 106 5.65 -31.00 20.10
N ASP A 107 5.78 -29.79 19.56
CA ASP A 107 4.96 -28.64 19.96
C ASP A 107 3.52 -28.80 19.47
N ILE A 108 3.33 -29.34 18.27
CA ILE A 108 2.02 -29.66 17.70
C ILE A 108 1.37 -30.83 18.44
N LEU A 109 2.13 -31.87 18.71
CA LEU A 109 1.64 -33.07 19.45
C LEU A 109 1.17 -32.74 20.87
N LYS A 110 1.69 -31.69 21.53
CA LYS A 110 1.21 -31.24 22.84
C LYS A 110 -0.21 -30.67 22.80
N LEU A 111 -0.71 -30.33 21.62
CA LEU A 111 -2.07 -29.81 21.39
C LEU A 111 -3.06 -30.90 20.95
N SER A 112 -2.68 -32.18 21.02
CA SER A 112 -3.51 -33.34 20.62
C SER A 112 -4.88 -33.41 21.30
N ASP A 113 -5.04 -32.77 22.47
CA ASP A 113 -6.29 -32.75 23.24
C ASP A 113 -7.19 -31.53 22.93
N VAL A 114 -6.82 -30.71 21.92
CA VAL A 114 -7.62 -29.51 21.56
C VAL A 114 -8.81 -29.92 20.70
N GLU A 115 -9.98 -29.96 21.31
CA GLU A 115 -11.26 -30.09 20.59
C GLU A 115 -11.65 -28.76 19.91
N MET A 116 -11.37 -28.62 18.62
CA MET A 116 -11.90 -27.51 17.79
C MET A 116 -13.34 -27.84 17.37
N GLY A 117 -14.29 -27.70 18.22
CA GLY A 117 -15.64 -28.16 17.84
C GLY A 117 -16.82 -27.58 18.62
N GLY A 118 -16.58 -26.87 19.70
CA GLY A 118 -17.65 -26.37 20.59
C GLY A 118 -17.96 -24.90 20.41
N GLU A 119 -16.98 -24.06 20.49
CA GLU A 119 -17.11 -22.59 20.50
C GLU A 119 -16.46 -21.96 19.27
N LEU A 120 -16.91 -20.75 18.95
CA LEU A 120 -16.32 -19.92 17.92
C LEU A 120 -14.87 -19.57 18.32
N PRO A 121 -13.86 -19.72 17.44
CA PRO A 121 -12.50 -19.29 17.77
C PRO A 121 -12.47 -17.84 18.23
N PRO A 122 -11.66 -17.48 19.24
CA PRO A 122 -11.60 -16.14 19.82
C PRO A 122 -11.42 -15.01 18.81
N SER A 123 -10.61 -15.21 17.77
CA SER A 123 -10.40 -14.24 16.69
C SER A 123 -11.70 -13.81 16.01
N PHE A 124 -12.62 -14.76 15.76
CA PHE A 124 -13.93 -14.45 15.16
C PHE A 124 -14.84 -13.68 16.12
N GLY A 125 -14.78 -13.98 17.43
CA GLY A 125 -15.50 -13.20 18.42
C GLY A 125 -15.06 -11.75 18.47
N TYR A 126 -13.79 -11.47 18.27
CA TYR A 126 -13.27 -10.10 18.15
C TYR A 126 -13.61 -9.47 16.81
N ALA A 127 -13.51 -10.23 15.70
CA ALA A 127 -13.88 -9.74 14.38
C ALA A 127 -15.37 -9.30 14.33
N CYS A 128 -16.30 -10.07 14.90
CA CYS A 128 -17.70 -9.67 14.99
C CYS A 128 -17.90 -8.36 15.74
N LYS A 129 -17.21 -8.17 16.87
CA LYS A 129 -17.29 -6.91 17.65
C LYS A 129 -16.75 -5.72 16.89
N ILE A 130 -15.71 -5.93 16.08
CA ILE A 130 -15.14 -4.90 15.22
C ILE A 130 -16.11 -4.55 14.10
N ASP A 131 -16.72 -5.53 13.46
CA ASP A 131 -17.70 -5.33 12.39
C ASP A 131 -18.93 -4.57 12.90
N GLU A 132 -19.45 -4.91 14.10
CA GLU A 132 -20.52 -4.15 14.75
C GLU A 132 -20.15 -2.67 14.92
N PHE A 133 -18.93 -2.40 15.38
CA PHE A 133 -18.45 -1.03 15.55
C PHE A 133 -18.23 -0.31 14.20
N THR A 134 -17.57 -0.94 13.23
CA THR A 134 -17.27 -0.32 11.92
C THR A 134 -18.56 -0.03 11.13
N THR A 135 -19.59 -0.86 11.28
CA THR A 135 -20.91 -0.64 10.68
C THR A 135 -21.57 0.65 11.20
N GLU A 136 -21.38 1.02 12.46
CA GLU A 136 -21.89 2.29 13.01
C GLU A 136 -21.25 3.52 12.32
N PHE A 137 -20.06 3.37 11.73
CA PHE A 137 -19.36 4.42 10.97
C PHE A 137 -19.53 4.31 9.44
N GLY A 138 -20.40 3.41 8.97
CA GLY A 138 -20.68 3.24 7.54
C GLY A 138 -19.55 2.54 6.77
N ILE A 139 -18.76 1.71 7.43
CA ILE A 139 -17.74 0.87 6.81
C ILE A 139 -18.37 -0.50 6.53
N ASP A 140 -18.54 -0.84 5.25
CA ASP A 140 -19.22 -2.07 4.81
C ASP A 140 -18.27 -3.28 4.69
N GLU A 141 -16.97 -3.12 4.93
CA GLU A 141 -16.01 -4.23 4.89
C GLU A 141 -16.08 -5.05 6.17
N SER A 142 -16.34 -6.36 6.05
CA SER A 142 -16.44 -7.29 7.18
C SER A 142 -15.10 -7.99 7.44
N LEU A 143 -14.50 -7.72 8.60
CA LEU A 143 -13.32 -8.43 9.07
C LEU A 143 -13.63 -9.90 9.35
N ARG A 144 -14.81 -10.19 9.87
CA ARG A 144 -15.31 -11.54 10.13
C ARG A 144 -15.32 -12.38 8.85
N ASP A 145 -15.87 -11.83 7.76
CA ASP A 145 -15.97 -12.54 6.48
C ASP A 145 -14.60 -12.76 5.86
N SER A 146 -13.72 -11.77 5.95
CA SER A 146 -12.31 -11.88 5.51
C SER A 146 -11.54 -12.93 6.30
N LEU A 147 -11.74 -13.00 7.61
CA LEU A 147 -11.13 -13.99 8.48
C LEU A 147 -11.65 -15.40 8.17
N PHE A 148 -12.95 -15.57 7.96
CA PHE A 148 -13.56 -16.84 7.56
C PHE A 148 -12.90 -17.40 6.30
N GLU A 149 -12.76 -16.57 5.28
CA GLU A 149 -12.15 -17.00 4.03
C GLU A 149 -10.66 -17.30 4.18
N CYS A 150 -9.94 -16.58 5.04
CA CYS A 150 -8.56 -16.91 5.37
C CYS A 150 -8.47 -18.33 5.96
N PHE A 151 -9.29 -18.66 6.94
CA PHE A 151 -9.33 -20.01 7.52
C PHE A 151 -9.71 -21.06 6.48
N ARG A 152 -10.70 -20.78 5.63
CA ARG A 152 -11.13 -21.68 4.57
C ARG A 152 -10.02 -21.97 3.56
N ILE A 153 -9.33 -20.92 3.07
CA ILE A 153 -8.28 -21.07 2.07
C ILE A 153 -7.04 -21.74 2.69
N CYS A 154 -6.54 -21.21 3.81
CA CYS A 154 -5.34 -21.74 4.45
C CYS A 154 -5.53 -23.20 4.88
N GLY A 155 -6.70 -23.55 5.43
CA GLY A 155 -6.99 -24.92 5.80
C GLY A 155 -7.16 -25.85 4.60
N GLY A 156 -7.81 -25.39 3.53
CA GLY A 156 -7.90 -26.16 2.29
C GLY A 156 -6.52 -26.45 1.68
N LEU A 157 -5.61 -25.48 1.74
CA LEU A 157 -4.24 -25.67 1.27
C LEU A 157 -3.44 -26.61 2.18
N PHE A 158 -3.64 -26.51 3.49
CA PHE A 158 -3.02 -27.41 4.46
C PHE A 158 -3.44 -28.88 4.23
N VAL A 159 -4.72 -29.14 4.00
CA VAL A 159 -5.25 -30.48 3.71
C VAL A 159 -4.56 -31.14 2.51
N PHE A 160 -4.16 -30.35 1.51
CA PHE A 160 -3.52 -30.86 0.29
C PHE A 160 -2.00 -30.62 0.25
N VAL A 161 -1.36 -30.37 1.37
CA VAL A 161 0.08 -30.04 1.43
C VAL A 161 0.98 -31.21 1.01
N ASP A 162 0.56 -32.44 1.27
CA ASP A 162 1.26 -33.67 0.89
C ASP A 162 0.82 -34.25 -0.47
N GLY A 163 -0.04 -33.53 -1.19
CA GLY A 163 -0.57 -33.93 -2.49
C GLY A 163 -2.05 -34.28 -2.44
N THR A 164 -2.50 -35.05 -3.43
CA THR A 164 -3.91 -35.32 -3.66
C THR A 164 -4.46 -36.58 -2.99
N ASP A 165 -3.57 -37.41 -2.41
CA ASP A 165 -3.96 -38.60 -1.66
C ASP A 165 -4.17 -38.21 -0.17
N VAL A 166 -5.28 -37.51 0.07
CA VAL A 166 -5.62 -36.95 1.38
C VAL A 166 -6.32 -37.99 2.25
N ASP A 167 -5.94 -38.06 3.54
CA ASP A 167 -6.64 -38.88 4.52
C ASP A 167 -8.09 -38.38 4.71
N ASP A 168 -9.05 -39.33 4.65
CA ASP A 168 -10.48 -39.03 4.78
C ASP A 168 -10.83 -38.37 6.13
N ASN A 169 -10.06 -38.60 7.19
CA ASN A 169 -10.28 -37.99 8.50
C ASN A 169 -9.88 -36.51 8.48
N VAL A 170 -8.75 -36.17 7.86
CA VAL A 170 -8.27 -34.80 7.74
C VAL A 170 -9.29 -33.98 6.92
N LEU A 171 -9.75 -34.51 5.78
CA LEU A 171 -10.77 -33.87 4.95
C LEU A 171 -12.11 -33.72 5.67
N THR A 172 -12.52 -34.72 6.43
CA THR A 172 -13.75 -34.67 7.24
C THR A 172 -13.66 -33.59 8.31
N ARG A 173 -12.58 -33.52 9.07
CA ARG A 173 -12.33 -32.46 10.07
C ARG A 173 -12.38 -31.06 9.46
N TYR A 174 -11.75 -30.86 8.30
CA TYR A 174 -11.80 -29.59 7.58
C TYR A 174 -13.24 -29.21 7.22
N ASN A 175 -13.97 -30.11 6.58
CA ASN A 175 -15.34 -29.85 6.10
C ASN A 175 -16.31 -29.58 7.25
N GLU A 176 -16.22 -30.34 8.34
CA GLU A 176 -17.06 -30.16 9.53
C GLU A 176 -16.78 -28.79 10.19
N PHE A 177 -15.50 -28.43 10.36
CA PHE A 177 -15.12 -27.16 10.97
C PHE A 177 -15.59 -25.97 10.13
N ILE A 178 -15.31 -25.95 8.83
CA ILE A 178 -15.70 -24.84 7.93
C ILE A 178 -17.22 -24.73 7.82
N SER A 179 -17.95 -25.85 7.75
CA SER A 179 -19.42 -25.84 7.71
C SER A 179 -20.02 -25.27 8.99
N LYS A 180 -19.49 -25.66 10.13
CA LYS A 180 -19.92 -25.19 11.45
C LYS A 180 -19.60 -23.72 11.65
N LEU A 181 -18.41 -23.29 11.26
CA LEU A 181 -17.99 -21.90 11.31
C LEU A 181 -18.88 -21.01 10.44
N LYS A 182 -19.19 -21.47 9.24
CA LYS A 182 -20.12 -20.80 8.31
C LYS A 182 -21.53 -20.64 8.91
N GLU A 183 -22.06 -21.69 9.56
CA GLU A 183 -23.36 -21.66 10.23
C GLU A 183 -23.36 -20.69 11.42
N GLN A 184 -22.32 -20.72 12.27
CA GLN A 184 -22.20 -19.86 13.45
C GLN A 184 -22.05 -18.38 13.08
N LEU A 185 -21.42 -18.08 11.95
CA LEU A 185 -21.21 -16.71 11.46
C LEU A 185 -22.35 -16.19 10.58
N ASN A 186 -23.37 -17.03 10.27
CA ASN A 186 -24.48 -16.66 9.38
C ASN A 186 -24.01 -16.21 7.98
N ILE A 187 -23.05 -16.90 7.39
CA ILE A 187 -22.50 -16.55 6.06
C ILE A 187 -23.31 -17.25 4.98
N ASP A 188 -24.25 -16.55 4.33
CA ASP A 188 -25.23 -17.14 3.39
C ASP A 188 -24.74 -17.30 1.94
N SER A 189 -23.65 -16.66 1.54
CA SER A 189 -23.13 -16.71 0.16
C SER A 189 -21.72 -17.22 0.09
N PRO A 190 -21.26 -17.76 -1.08
CA PRO A 190 -19.84 -17.75 -1.36
C PRO A 190 -19.42 -16.28 -1.36
N VAL A 191 -18.83 -15.86 -0.25
CA VAL A 191 -18.35 -14.49 -0.07
C VAL A 191 -17.45 -14.22 -1.26
N SER A 192 -17.83 -13.24 -2.07
CA SER A 192 -16.97 -12.65 -3.05
C SER A 192 -15.85 -11.99 -2.25
N LEU A 193 -14.81 -12.76 -2.06
CA LEU A 193 -13.67 -12.40 -1.27
C LEU A 193 -13.05 -11.13 -1.76
N MET A 194 -12.86 -10.24 -0.80
CA MET A 194 -12.09 -9.02 -0.93
C MET A 194 -12.47 -8.21 -2.15
N SER A 195 -12.68 -6.95 -1.98
CA SER A 195 -12.85 -5.97 -3.04
C SER A 195 -12.03 -6.37 -4.28
N GLU A 196 -12.45 -5.99 -5.45
CA GLU A 196 -11.79 -6.26 -6.76
C GLU A 196 -10.26 -6.13 -6.74
N THR A 197 -9.70 -5.44 -5.75
CA THR A 197 -8.27 -5.27 -5.48
C THR A 197 -7.58 -6.60 -5.15
N THR A 198 -8.17 -7.47 -4.35
CA THR A 198 -7.56 -8.76 -3.97
C THR A 198 -7.68 -9.80 -5.07
N ASN A 199 -8.77 -9.77 -5.84
CA ASN A 199 -8.89 -10.63 -7.03
C ASN A 199 -7.87 -10.27 -8.12
N LYS A 200 -7.41 -9.01 -8.19
CA LYS A 200 -6.32 -8.58 -9.08
C LYS A 200 -4.95 -9.04 -8.60
N PHE A 201 -4.70 -8.92 -7.30
CA PHE A 201 -3.48 -9.41 -6.67
C PHE A 201 -3.29 -10.92 -6.91
N LEU A 202 -4.38 -11.70 -6.84
CA LEU A 202 -4.39 -13.14 -7.03
C LEU A 202 -4.24 -13.58 -8.50
N SER A 203 -4.49 -12.71 -9.49
CA SER A 203 -4.34 -13.04 -10.91
C SER A 203 -2.94 -12.78 -11.47
N GLY A 204 -2.03 -12.15 -10.70
CA GLY A 204 -0.70 -11.72 -11.15
C GLY A 204 0.44 -12.72 -10.92
N ILE A 205 0.24 -13.78 -10.13
CA ILE A 205 1.32 -14.73 -9.82
C ILE A 205 1.20 -15.95 -10.75
N LYS A 206 1.91 -15.92 -11.87
CA LYS A 206 2.11 -17.09 -12.72
C LYS A 206 3.37 -17.83 -12.33
N SER A 207 3.26 -19.15 -12.19
CA SER A 207 4.41 -20.07 -12.09
C SER A 207 5.24 -20.03 -13.38
N GLY A 208 6.57 -19.88 -13.23
CA GLY A 208 7.48 -19.82 -14.37
C GLY A 208 7.55 -21.13 -15.15
N GLU A 209 6.88 -21.18 -16.27
CA GLU A 209 7.27 -22.02 -17.39
C GLU A 209 7.55 -21.11 -18.60
N VAL A 210 8.77 -21.22 -19.10
CA VAL A 210 9.27 -20.52 -20.27
C VAL A 210 8.67 -21.18 -21.50
N GLU A 211 7.72 -20.52 -22.16
CA GLU A 211 7.52 -20.68 -23.59
C GLU A 211 7.46 -19.32 -24.26
N THR A 212 8.33 -19.20 -25.24
CA THR A 212 8.64 -18.04 -26.05
C THR A 212 7.42 -17.51 -26.80
N GLY A 213 7.03 -16.25 -26.52
CA GLY A 213 6.16 -15.53 -27.44
C GLY A 213 5.21 -14.48 -26.87
N SER A 214 5.46 -13.87 -25.69
CA SER A 214 4.76 -12.65 -25.27
C SER A 214 5.47 -11.93 -24.10
N GLU A 215 6.70 -11.53 -24.31
CA GLU A 215 7.56 -10.91 -23.27
C GLU A 215 7.07 -9.54 -22.76
N THR A 216 6.07 -8.93 -23.37
CA THR A 216 5.70 -7.54 -23.04
C THR A 216 4.62 -7.40 -21.97
N CYS A 217 3.76 -8.41 -21.74
CA CYS A 217 2.64 -8.30 -20.78
C CYS A 217 3.01 -8.72 -19.34
N GLU A 218 3.92 -9.67 -19.16
CA GLU A 218 4.31 -10.16 -17.83
C GLU A 218 5.28 -9.21 -17.12
N GLU A 219 6.21 -8.61 -17.87
CA GLU A 219 7.14 -7.60 -17.34
C GLU A 219 6.40 -6.31 -16.90
N ASN A 220 5.33 -5.90 -17.63
CA ASN A 220 4.52 -4.74 -17.29
C ASN A 220 3.66 -4.95 -16.04
N ALA A 221 3.05 -6.11 -15.82
CA ALA A 221 2.25 -6.41 -14.65
C ALA A 221 3.09 -6.40 -13.36
N LYS A 222 4.31 -6.95 -13.41
CA LYS A 222 5.23 -6.99 -12.27
C LYS A 222 5.70 -5.58 -11.85
N LYS A 223 5.96 -4.69 -12.80
CA LYS A 223 6.33 -3.31 -12.53
C LYS A 223 5.19 -2.49 -11.92
N LEU A 224 3.94 -2.72 -12.33
CA LEU A 224 2.79 -2.03 -11.75
C LEU A 224 2.65 -2.35 -10.26
N ASP A 225 2.77 -3.63 -9.89
CA ASP A 225 2.68 -4.07 -8.51
C ASP A 225 3.81 -3.49 -7.65
N ASP A 226 5.04 -3.42 -8.17
CA ASP A 226 6.17 -2.80 -7.48
C ASP A 226 5.89 -1.32 -7.15
N TYR A 227 5.33 -0.54 -8.09
CA TYR A 227 4.98 0.86 -7.86
C TYR A 227 3.79 1.05 -6.92
N LEU A 228 2.82 0.15 -6.95
CA LEU A 228 1.71 0.15 -6.00
C LEU A 228 2.19 -0.19 -4.59
N ASP A 229 3.10 -1.13 -4.46
CA ASP A 229 3.75 -1.47 -3.19
C ASP A 229 4.58 -0.30 -2.65
N GLU A 230 5.33 0.40 -3.53
CA GLU A 230 6.08 1.59 -3.16
C GLU A 230 5.15 2.71 -2.67
N LEU A 231 4.02 2.93 -3.34
CA LEU A 231 2.98 3.88 -2.90
C LEU A 231 2.43 3.48 -1.52
N ASN A 232 2.14 2.21 -1.30
CA ASN A 232 1.59 1.70 -0.05
C ASN A 232 2.60 1.76 1.11
N LYS A 233 3.90 1.64 0.83
CA LYS A 233 4.99 1.77 1.82
C LYS A 233 5.27 3.20 2.26
N LEU A 234 4.73 4.21 1.58
CA LEU A 234 4.86 5.59 2.06
C LEU A 234 4.24 5.71 3.46
N VAL A 235 4.93 6.40 4.36
CA VAL A 235 4.44 6.66 5.72
C VAL A 235 3.18 7.53 5.65
N GLY A 236 2.14 7.17 6.40
CA GLY A 236 0.88 7.90 6.45
C GLY A 236 0.20 8.02 5.08
N LEU A 237 -0.36 9.20 4.79
CA LEU A 237 -0.98 9.55 3.49
C LEU A 237 -2.19 8.67 3.12
N GLU A 238 -2.92 8.11 4.08
CA GLU A 238 -3.98 7.13 3.84
C GLU A 238 -5.07 7.65 2.89
N LYS A 239 -5.49 8.91 3.04
CA LYS A 239 -6.45 9.53 2.14
C LYS A 239 -5.89 9.71 0.72
N VAL A 240 -4.62 10.12 0.61
CA VAL A 240 -3.93 10.26 -0.68
C VAL A 240 -3.83 8.91 -1.38
N LYS A 241 -3.42 7.85 -0.66
CA LYS A 241 -3.36 6.48 -1.19
C LYS A 241 -4.73 6.01 -1.69
N LYS A 242 -5.79 6.25 -0.93
CA LYS A 242 -7.16 5.93 -1.32
C LYS A 242 -7.60 6.68 -2.59
N ASP A 243 -7.33 7.98 -2.65
CA ASP A 243 -7.68 8.81 -3.80
C ASP A 243 -6.90 8.40 -5.05
N VAL A 244 -5.60 8.10 -4.92
CA VAL A 244 -4.74 7.61 -6.02
C VAL A 244 -5.22 6.25 -6.50
N ASN A 245 -5.52 5.30 -5.61
CA ASN A 245 -6.06 4.00 -5.98
C ASN A 245 -7.39 4.11 -6.72
N SER A 246 -8.28 5.01 -6.29
CA SER A 246 -9.54 5.29 -6.98
C SER A 246 -9.33 5.82 -8.39
N LEU A 247 -8.32 6.67 -8.60
CA LEU A 247 -7.93 7.17 -9.93
C LEU A 247 -7.38 6.05 -10.82
N ILE A 248 -6.53 5.18 -10.27
CA ILE A 248 -5.97 4.03 -10.98
C ILE A 248 -7.09 3.11 -11.46
N ASN A 249 -8.01 2.74 -10.57
CA ASN A 249 -9.17 1.91 -10.91
C ASN A 249 -10.02 2.53 -12.03
N LEU A 250 -10.26 3.84 -11.94
CA LEU A 250 -11.02 4.57 -12.96
C LEU A 250 -10.33 4.51 -14.33
N VAL A 251 -9.01 4.71 -14.38
CA VAL A 251 -8.22 4.65 -15.62
C VAL A 251 -8.21 3.25 -16.21
N GLN A 252 -8.02 2.22 -15.40
CA GLN A 252 -8.03 0.82 -15.84
C GLN A 252 -9.38 0.43 -16.46
N ILE A 253 -10.49 0.79 -15.81
CA ILE A 253 -11.84 0.51 -16.35
C ILE A 253 -12.07 1.28 -17.66
N ARG A 254 -11.57 2.51 -17.75
CA ARG A 254 -11.64 3.26 -19.01
C ARG A 254 -10.89 2.58 -20.14
N LYS A 255 -9.68 2.12 -19.89
CA LYS A 255 -8.87 1.38 -20.85
C LYS A 255 -9.60 0.11 -21.31
N LEU A 256 -10.11 -0.68 -20.38
CA LEU A 256 -10.88 -1.89 -20.68
C LEU A 256 -12.10 -1.60 -21.56
N ARG A 257 -12.82 -0.50 -21.30
CA ARG A 257 -13.94 -0.07 -22.12
C ARG A 257 -13.50 0.36 -23.52
N GLN A 258 -12.39 1.06 -23.62
CA GLN A 258 -11.81 1.48 -24.91
C GLN A 258 -11.41 0.27 -25.75
N ASP A 259 -10.74 -0.72 -25.15
CA ASP A 259 -10.32 -1.97 -25.81
C ASP A 259 -11.52 -2.78 -26.32
N ARG A 260 -12.67 -2.68 -25.63
CA ARG A 260 -13.93 -3.29 -26.04
C ARG A 260 -14.79 -2.44 -26.98
N GLY A 261 -14.27 -1.29 -27.44
CA GLY A 261 -14.99 -0.38 -28.35
C GLY A 261 -16.19 0.34 -27.72
N ILE A 262 -16.29 0.37 -26.39
CA ILE A 262 -17.41 1.03 -25.67
C ILE A 262 -17.15 2.53 -25.62
N LYS A 263 -18.09 3.34 -26.10
CA LYS A 263 -18.01 4.81 -26.07
C LYS A 263 -17.89 5.32 -24.64
N GLN A 264 -16.99 6.28 -24.42
CA GLN A 264 -16.77 6.90 -23.13
C GLN A 264 -16.90 8.42 -23.21
N PRO A 265 -17.39 9.07 -22.14
CA PRO A 265 -17.36 10.52 -22.07
C PRO A 265 -15.92 11.02 -21.96
N PRO A 266 -15.60 12.19 -22.53
CA PRO A 266 -14.32 12.84 -22.33
C PRO A 266 -14.14 13.13 -20.82
N MET A 267 -12.94 12.88 -20.28
CA MET A 267 -12.61 13.13 -18.89
C MET A 267 -11.23 13.76 -18.80
N SER A 268 -11.08 14.75 -17.93
CA SER A 268 -9.79 15.31 -17.54
C SER A 268 -9.14 14.42 -16.50
N LEU A 269 -7.84 14.14 -16.68
CA LEU A 269 -7.00 13.39 -15.74
C LEU A 269 -5.95 14.30 -15.07
N HIS A 270 -6.04 15.60 -15.31
CA HIS A 270 -5.16 16.56 -14.65
C HIS A 270 -5.56 16.72 -13.18
N LEU A 271 -4.58 16.94 -12.30
CA LEU A 271 -4.74 16.88 -10.86
C LEU A 271 -4.28 18.16 -10.18
N VAL A 272 -4.89 18.45 -9.05
CA VAL A 272 -4.44 19.48 -8.10
C VAL A 272 -3.95 18.78 -6.84
N PHE A 273 -2.68 19.00 -6.50
CA PHE A 273 -2.09 18.55 -5.25
C PHE A 273 -1.98 19.72 -4.29
N SER A 274 -2.73 19.69 -3.21
CA SER A 274 -2.72 20.76 -2.21
C SER A 274 -2.26 20.25 -0.86
N GLY A 275 -1.45 21.02 -0.15
CA GLY A 275 -0.91 20.68 1.17
C GLY A 275 0.40 21.40 1.49
N ASN A 276 0.82 21.32 2.74
CA ASN A 276 2.05 21.95 3.23
C ASN A 276 3.32 21.34 2.60
N PRO A 277 4.49 22.02 2.69
CA PRO A 277 5.75 21.46 2.20
C PRO A 277 6.11 20.16 2.90
N GLY A 278 6.86 19.30 2.21
CA GLY A 278 7.37 18.07 2.78
C GLY A 278 6.33 16.98 3.06
N THR A 279 5.09 17.11 2.54
CA THR A 279 4.01 16.11 2.69
C THR A 279 4.04 15.01 1.63
N GLY A 280 5.05 14.93 0.76
CA GLY A 280 5.22 13.87 -0.22
C GLY A 280 4.56 14.10 -1.59
N LYS A 281 4.08 15.32 -1.92
CA LYS A 281 3.42 15.64 -3.21
C LYS A 281 4.22 15.19 -4.43
N THR A 282 5.49 15.57 -4.53
CA THR A 282 6.36 15.20 -5.65
C THR A 282 6.63 13.70 -5.72
N THR A 283 6.80 13.05 -4.57
CA THR A 283 7.00 11.60 -4.49
C THR A 283 5.81 10.83 -5.04
N VAL A 284 4.60 11.21 -4.63
CA VAL A 284 3.35 10.61 -5.15
C VAL A 284 3.17 10.91 -6.64
N ALA A 285 3.49 12.12 -7.11
CA ALA A 285 3.41 12.45 -8.54
C ALA A 285 4.36 11.57 -9.39
N ARG A 286 5.56 11.28 -8.89
CA ARG A 286 6.54 10.41 -9.55
C ARG A 286 6.05 8.96 -9.61
N LEU A 287 5.54 8.42 -8.51
CA LEU A 287 4.93 7.10 -8.51
C LEU A 287 3.75 7.02 -9.47
N LEU A 288 2.90 8.04 -9.47
CA LEU A 288 1.74 8.10 -10.35
C LEU A 288 2.13 8.12 -11.83
N SER A 289 3.25 8.77 -12.20
CA SER A 289 3.73 8.79 -13.60
C SER A 289 4.12 7.39 -14.09
N HIS A 290 4.81 6.61 -13.25
CA HIS A 290 5.16 5.23 -13.55
C HIS A 290 3.92 4.33 -13.58
N ILE A 291 3.03 4.45 -12.61
CA ILE A 291 1.77 3.69 -12.56
C ILE A 291 0.94 3.94 -13.83
N TYR A 292 0.79 5.19 -14.26
CA TYR A 292 0.02 5.53 -15.46
C TYR A 292 0.67 5.00 -16.75
N HIS A 293 1.99 4.88 -16.78
CA HIS A 293 2.69 4.23 -17.87
C HIS A 293 2.40 2.72 -17.89
N GLU A 294 2.55 2.04 -16.76
CA GLU A 294 2.35 0.58 -16.66
C GLU A 294 0.91 0.17 -17.01
N ILE A 295 -0.08 0.98 -16.66
CA ILE A 295 -1.46 0.74 -17.12
C ILE A 295 -1.71 1.20 -18.57
N GLY A 296 -0.69 1.71 -19.26
CA GLY A 296 -0.72 2.12 -20.66
C GLY A 296 -1.56 3.36 -20.94
N LEU A 297 -1.63 4.29 -19.99
CA LEU A 297 -2.24 5.62 -20.16
C LEU A 297 -1.23 6.63 -20.72
N LEU A 298 0.02 6.56 -20.27
CA LEU A 298 1.11 7.40 -20.70
C LEU A 298 2.15 6.57 -21.50
N SER A 299 2.67 7.14 -22.58
CA SER A 299 3.58 6.40 -23.46
C SER A 299 5.00 6.22 -22.89
N LYS A 300 5.46 7.11 -21.98
CA LYS A 300 6.81 7.10 -21.40
C LYS A 300 6.84 7.00 -19.88
N GLY A 301 5.86 7.57 -19.17
CA GLY A 301 5.73 7.48 -17.71
C GLY A 301 6.79 8.24 -16.89
N HIS A 302 7.44 9.23 -17.45
CA HIS A 302 8.39 10.08 -16.73
C HIS A 302 7.71 11.29 -16.11
N LEU A 303 8.35 11.90 -15.12
CA LEU A 303 7.94 13.13 -14.48
C LEU A 303 8.87 14.27 -14.89
N VAL A 304 8.29 15.37 -15.36
CA VAL A 304 9.00 16.65 -15.55
C VAL A 304 8.55 17.61 -14.46
N GLU A 305 9.46 17.93 -13.56
CA GLU A 305 9.22 18.88 -12.46
C GLU A 305 9.65 20.27 -12.88
N THR A 306 8.81 21.25 -12.61
CA THR A 306 9.08 22.65 -12.92
C THR A 306 8.36 23.58 -11.93
N ASP A 307 8.76 24.82 -11.91
CA ASP A 307 8.14 25.92 -11.18
C ASP A 307 7.93 27.13 -12.11
N ARG A 308 7.55 28.28 -11.55
CA ARG A 308 7.42 29.54 -12.32
C ARG A 308 8.72 29.88 -13.07
N SER A 309 9.87 29.69 -12.44
CA SER A 309 11.17 30.07 -13.04
C SER A 309 11.51 29.24 -14.27
N GLY A 310 11.09 27.96 -14.28
CA GLY A 310 11.24 27.06 -15.41
C GLY A 310 10.30 27.37 -16.59
N LEU A 311 9.15 28.02 -16.35
CA LEU A 311 8.13 28.29 -17.36
C LEU A 311 8.17 29.73 -17.93
N VAL A 312 8.46 30.73 -17.10
CA VAL A 312 8.38 32.13 -17.46
C VAL A 312 9.72 32.65 -17.99
N GLY A 313 9.69 33.33 -19.12
CA GLY A 313 10.86 34.00 -19.71
C GLY A 313 11.08 35.42 -19.15
N GLY A 314 12.29 35.92 -19.30
CA GLY A 314 12.64 37.28 -18.83
C GLY A 314 12.21 38.43 -19.76
N TYR A 315 11.81 38.10 -20.99
CA TYR A 315 11.46 39.08 -22.01
C TYR A 315 10.18 38.71 -22.75
N VAL A 316 9.53 39.72 -23.36
CA VAL A 316 8.32 39.54 -24.17
C VAL A 316 8.51 38.47 -25.25
N GLY A 317 7.57 37.53 -25.36
CA GLY A 317 7.54 36.48 -26.37
C GLY A 317 8.44 35.26 -26.08
N GLN A 318 9.19 35.25 -24.98
CA GLN A 318 10.01 34.09 -24.59
C GLN A 318 9.23 33.09 -23.74
N THR A 319 8.21 33.54 -23.02
CA THR A 319 7.46 32.68 -22.08
C THR A 319 6.73 31.56 -22.79
N ALA A 320 6.00 31.86 -23.87
CA ALA A 320 5.29 30.82 -24.62
C ALA A 320 6.24 29.75 -25.18
N LEU A 321 7.39 30.16 -25.75
CA LEU A 321 8.40 29.23 -26.26
C LEU A 321 8.98 28.34 -25.15
N LYS A 322 9.44 28.96 -24.05
CA LYS A 322 10.00 28.27 -22.91
C LYS A 322 9.00 27.29 -22.28
N THR A 323 7.75 27.72 -22.10
CA THR A 323 6.68 26.85 -21.61
C THR A 323 6.41 25.69 -22.57
N GLN A 324 6.45 25.94 -23.89
CA GLN A 324 6.24 24.90 -24.91
C GLN A 324 7.37 23.87 -24.92
N ASP A 325 8.63 24.30 -24.71
CA ASP A 325 9.78 23.39 -24.61
C ASP A 325 9.62 22.46 -23.38
N VAL A 326 9.20 22.99 -22.23
CA VAL A 326 8.92 22.19 -21.03
C VAL A 326 7.76 21.21 -21.25
N ILE A 327 6.68 21.67 -21.88
CA ILE A 327 5.54 20.80 -22.24
C ILE A 327 6.01 19.68 -23.18
N GLN A 328 6.81 20.01 -24.19
CA GLN A 328 7.33 19.01 -25.13
C GLN A 328 8.21 17.97 -24.43
N SER A 329 9.02 18.36 -23.44
CA SER A 329 9.80 17.43 -22.62
C SER A 329 8.93 16.51 -21.76
N ALA A 330 7.73 16.96 -21.37
CA ALA A 330 6.78 16.21 -20.56
C ALA A 330 5.84 15.28 -21.38
N MET A 331 5.91 15.35 -22.72
CA MET A 331 5.05 14.53 -23.58
C MET A 331 5.31 13.02 -23.36
N GLY A 332 4.24 12.29 -23.15
CA GLY A 332 4.26 10.89 -22.77
C GLY A 332 4.37 10.65 -21.27
N GLY A 333 4.33 11.71 -20.46
CA GLY A 333 4.53 11.69 -19.03
C GLY A 333 3.65 12.68 -18.25
N ILE A 334 4.11 13.04 -17.07
CA ILE A 334 3.47 14.01 -16.19
C ILE A 334 4.30 15.30 -16.15
N LEU A 335 3.64 16.42 -16.38
CA LEU A 335 4.17 17.76 -16.06
C LEU A 335 3.72 18.16 -14.67
N PHE A 336 4.65 18.22 -13.72
CA PHE A 336 4.42 18.63 -12.34
C PHE A 336 4.89 20.08 -12.16
N ILE A 337 3.95 20.96 -11.82
CA ILE A 337 4.23 22.39 -11.61
C ILE A 337 4.10 22.68 -10.12
N ASP A 338 5.24 22.86 -9.46
CA ASP A 338 5.25 23.21 -8.04
C ASP A 338 5.00 24.71 -7.85
N GLU A 339 4.38 25.07 -6.73
CA GLU A 339 3.98 26.43 -6.42
C GLU A 339 3.26 27.15 -7.59
N ALA A 340 2.37 26.40 -8.28
CA ALA A 340 1.72 26.86 -9.50
C ALA A 340 0.98 28.20 -9.34
N TYR A 341 0.53 28.53 -8.14
CA TYR A 341 -0.09 29.80 -7.80
C TYR A 341 0.81 31.01 -8.09
N SER A 342 2.12 30.82 -8.12
CA SER A 342 3.08 31.85 -8.48
C SER A 342 2.92 32.39 -9.92
N LEU A 343 2.35 31.53 -10.81
CA LEU A 343 2.03 31.93 -12.21
C LEU A 343 0.89 32.94 -12.32
N ALA A 344 0.01 33.05 -11.30
CA ALA A 344 -1.12 33.98 -11.30
C ALA A 344 -0.87 35.27 -10.50
N GLN A 345 0.38 35.50 -10.05
CA GLN A 345 0.71 36.73 -9.31
C GLN A 345 0.67 37.94 -10.28
N SER A 346 -0.20 38.90 -9.95
CA SER A 346 -0.42 40.11 -10.81
C SER A 346 0.70 41.14 -10.62
N SER A 347 1.58 41.26 -11.58
CA SER A 347 2.41 42.47 -11.76
C SER A 347 2.19 43.09 -13.14
N GLU A 348 2.44 44.38 -13.33
CA GLU A 348 2.18 45.08 -14.60
C GLU A 348 2.93 44.48 -15.82
N ASN A 349 3.94 43.61 -15.59
CA ASN A 349 4.70 42.90 -16.63
C ASN A 349 4.71 41.37 -16.35
N ASP A 350 3.58 40.80 -15.94
CA ASP A 350 3.52 39.40 -15.59
C ASP A 350 3.24 38.50 -16.80
N TYR A 351 4.28 37.78 -17.24
CA TYR A 351 4.19 36.79 -18.31
C TYR A 351 3.66 35.42 -17.83
N GLY A 352 3.29 35.24 -16.55
CA GLY A 352 2.74 34.01 -16.04
C GLY A 352 1.41 33.62 -16.67
N LYS A 353 0.61 34.60 -17.06
CA LYS A 353 -0.65 34.39 -17.79
C LYS A 353 -0.41 33.74 -19.17
N GLU A 354 0.66 34.13 -19.89
CA GLU A 354 1.04 33.51 -21.17
C GLU A 354 1.45 32.05 -20.98
N ALA A 355 2.15 31.73 -19.88
CA ALA A 355 2.46 30.34 -19.51
C ALA A 355 1.19 29.52 -19.22
N ILE A 356 0.25 30.07 -18.42
CA ILE A 356 -1.03 29.43 -18.13
C ILE A 356 -1.81 29.11 -19.41
N ASP A 357 -1.95 30.10 -20.30
CA ASP A 357 -2.69 29.93 -21.56
C ASP A 357 -2.03 28.89 -22.48
N THR A 358 -0.70 28.80 -22.49
CA THR A 358 0.06 27.80 -23.25
C THR A 358 -0.16 26.39 -22.66
N ILE A 359 -0.13 26.26 -21.32
CA ILE A 359 -0.40 24.99 -20.64
C ILE A 359 -1.85 24.52 -20.89
N LEU A 360 -2.84 25.42 -20.74
CA LEU A 360 -4.24 25.11 -20.98
C LEU A 360 -4.49 24.60 -22.41
N LYS A 361 -3.82 25.18 -23.38
CA LYS A 361 -3.89 24.74 -24.79
C LYS A 361 -3.28 23.32 -24.92
N ALA A 362 -2.11 23.08 -24.35
CA ALA A 362 -1.45 21.80 -24.42
C ALA A 362 -2.26 20.68 -23.74
N MET A 363 -2.92 20.98 -22.60
CA MET A 363 -3.83 20.04 -21.91
C MET A 363 -5.01 19.61 -22.80
N GLU A 364 -5.49 20.49 -23.66
CA GLU A 364 -6.56 20.20 -24.60
C GLU A 364 -6.05 19.37 -25.79
N ASP A 365 -4.95 19.82 -26.40
CA ASP A 365 -4.42 19.23 -27.63
C ASP A 365 -3.81 17.82 -27.37
N ASN A 366 -3.33 17.53 -26.15
CA ASN A 366 -2.60 16.30 -25.80
C ASN A 366 -3.27 15.47 -24.69
N ARG A 367 -4.58 15.49 -24.59
CA ARG A 367 -5.37 14.80 -23.53
C ARG A 367 -5.05 13.31 -23.35
N GLY A 368 -4.52 12.65 -24.37
CA GLY A 368 -4.25 11.20 -24.37
C GLY A 368 -2.87 10.81 -23.86
N ASP A 369 -1.90 11.75 -23.81
CA ASP A 369 -0.50 11.42 -23.54
C ASP A 369 0.24 12.51 -22.75
N LEU A 370 -0.48 13.41 -22.12
CA LEU A 370 0.05 14.42 -21.21
C LEU A 370 -0.89 14.62 -20.03
N ILE A 371 -0.36 14.47 -18.83
CA ILE A 371 -1.06 14.82 -17.59
C ILE A 371 -0.33 15.98 -16.93
N VAL A 372 -1.10 16.98 -16.50
CA VAL A 372 -0.57 18.12 -15.74
C VAL A 372 -1.03 18.00 -14.30
N ILE A 373 -0.08 18.07 -13.37
CA ILE A 373 -0.31 18.17 -11.94
C ILE A 373 0.16 19.53 -11.48
N VAL A 374 -0.72 20.31 -10.88
CA VAL A 374 -0.37 21.60 -10.26
C VAL A 374 -0.36 21.42 -8.74
N ALA A 375 0.69 21.91 -8.08
CA ALA A 375 0.87 21.73 -6.65
C ALA A 375 1.10 23.05 -5.91
N GLY A 376 0.73 23.11 -4.63
CA GLY A 376 0.96 24.26 -3.77
C GLY A 376 0.14 24.28 -2.49
N TYR A 377 0.18 25.39 -1.76
CA TYR A 377 -0.59 25.60 -0.55
C TYR A 377 -2.09 25.66 -0.83
N PRO A 378 -2.96 25.07 0.00
CA PRO A 378 -4.40 24.95 -0.26
C PRO A 378 -5.09 26.26 -0.60
N GLU A 379 -4.91 27.30 0.23
CA GLU A 379 -5.55 28.60 0.03
C GLU A 379 -5.05 29.34 -1.23
N LEU A 380 -3.77 29.17 -1.58
CA LEU A 380 -3.18 29.79 -2.76
C LEU A 380 -3.58 29.06 -4.03
N MET A 381 -3.71 27.74 -3.96
CA MET A 381 -4.18 26.91 -5.08
C MET A 381 -5.65 27.19 -5.40
N ASP A 382 -6.50 27.38 -4.40
CA ASP A 382 -7.89 27.78 -4.62
C ASP A 382 -7.98 29.11 -5.39
N LYS A 383 -7.23 30.13 -4.97
CA LYS A 383 -7.15 31.43 -5.68
C LYS A 383 -6.61 31.27 -7.10
N PHE A 384 -5.60 30.42 -7.28
CA PHE A 384 -5.00 30.15 -8.59
C PHE A 384 -6.02 29.57 -9.58
N LEU A 385 -6.77 28.58 -9.16
CA LEU A 385 -7.76 27.92 -10.00
C LEU A 385 -8.89 28.86 -10.42
N HIS A 386 -9.36 29.70 -9.50
CA HIS A 386 -10.40 30.70 -9.79
C HIS A 386 -9.88 31.92 -10.57
N SER A 387 -8.57 32.06 -10.76
CA SER A 387 -7.99 33.17 -11.54
C SER A 387 -8.25 33.07 -13.04
N ASN A 388 -8.56 31.87 -13.56
CA ASN A 388 -8.81 31.61 -14.97
C ASN A 388 -9.88 30.53 -15.15
N PRO A 389 -11.01 30.80 -15.83
CA PRO A 389 -12.07 29.79 -16.07
C PRO A 389 -11.58 28.53 -16.80
N GLY A 390 -10.50 28.63 -17.57
CA GLY A 390 -9.86 27.51 -18.25
C GLY A 390 -9.18 26.55 -17.27
N LEU A 391 -8.59 27.07 -16.18
CA LEU A 391 -8.04 26.24 -15.10
C LEU A 391 -9.14 25.47 -14.37
N GLU A 392 -10.20 26.15 -13.93
CA GLU A 392 -11.31 25.59 -13.21
C GLU A 392 -12.00 24.45 -13.98
N SER A 393 -12.17 24.61 -15.29
CA SER A 393 -12.82 23.61 -16.14
C SER A 393 -11.98 22.35 -16.39
N ARG A 394 -10.64 22.41 -16.29
CA ARG A 394 -9.73 21.31 -16.59
C ARG A 394 -9.20 20.60 -15.38
N PHE A 395 -9.04 21.30 -14.25
CA PHE A 395 -8.63 20.75 -12.97
C PHE A 395 -9.85 20.47 -12.11
N ASN A 396 -10.38 19.25 -12.20
CA ASN A 396 -11.59 18.82 -11.47
C ASN A 396 -11.34 17.69 -10.47
N LYS A 397 -10.06 17.31 -10.28
CA LYS A 397 -9.63 16.28 -9.34
C LYS A 397 -8.60 16.86 -8.38
N PHE A 398 -8.91 16.75 -7.09
CA PHE A 398 -8.13 17.34 -6.01
C PHE A 398 -7.66 16.24 -5.10
N ILE A 399 -6.36 16.24 -4.78
CA ILE A 399 -5.76 15.38 -3.76
C ILE A 399 -5.16 16.29 -2.70
N TYR A 400 -5.67 16.13 -1.48
CA TYR A 400 -5.21 16.90 -0.33
C TYR A 400 -4.23 16.09 0.50
N PHE A 401 -3.05 16.65 0.70
CA PHE A 401 -1.96 16.10 1.50
C PHE A 401 -2.02 16.74 2.89
N GLU A 402 -2.49 15.97 3.86
CA GLU A 402 -2.54 16.37 5.25
C GLU A 402 -1.13 16.45 5.85
N ASP A 403 -0.96 17.24 6.92
CA ASP A 403 0.30 17.23 7.67
C ASP A 403 0.46 15.90 8.36
N TYR A 404 1.68 15.41 8.41
CA TYR A 404 2.02 14.22 9.19
C TYR A 404 1.79 14.49 10.68
N ASN A 405 1.29 13.48 11.38
CA ASN A 405 1.21 13.48 12.83
C ASN A 405 2.58 13.13 13.47
N ALA A 406 2.67 13.23 14.79
CA ALA A 406 3.93 13.00 15.51
C ALA A 406 4.52 11.59 15.26
N TRP A 407 3.65 10.58 15.21
CA TRP A 407 4.07 9.20 14.96
C TRP A 407 4.57 9.00 13.52
N GLU A 408 3.89 9.56 12.53
CA GLU A 408 4.30 9.52 11.13
C GLU A 408 5.63 10.25 10.91
N LEU A 409 5.90 11.37 11.60
CA LEU A 409 7.19 12.05 11.57
C LEU A 409 8.31 11.17 12.15
N TYR A 410 8.02 10.47 13.26
CA TYR A 410 8.94 9.50 13.84
C TYR A 410 9.21 8.33 12.88
N GLU A 411 8.20 7.77 12.23
CA GLU A 411 8.36 6.70 11.24
C GLU A 411 9.20 7.15 10.03
N ILE A 412 9.00 8.38 9.55
CA ILE A 412 9.82 8.96 8.48
C ILE A 412 11.28 9.07 8.93
N PHE A 413 11.55 9.52 10.15
CA PHE A 413 12.90 9.60 10.70
C PHE A 413 13.53 8.20 10.82
N TRP A 414 12.79 7.24 11.35
CA TRP A 414 13.24 5.87 11.48
C TRP A 414 13.56 5.22 10.13
N LEU A 415 12.70 5.47 9.11
CA LEU A 415 12.95 5.01 7.75
C LEU A 415 14.25 5.60 7.16
N MET A 416 14.57 6.87 7.47
CA MET A 416 15.83 7.49 7.04
C MET A 416 17.04 6.85 7.75
N CYS A 417 16.90 6.50 9.03
CA CYS A 417 17.94 5.75 9.76
C CYS A 417 18.15 4.36 9.16
N ASP A 418 17.08 3.62 8.87
CA ASP A 418 17.14 2.29 8.26
C ASP A 418 17.82 2.31 6.89
N GLN A 419 17.46 3.28 6.02
CA GLN A 419 18.12 3.48 4.72
C GLN A 419 19.61 3.81 4.82
N ALA A 420 20.02 4.43 5.93
CA ALA A 420 21.42 4.72 6.24
C ALA A 420 22.14 3.60 7.03
N ASN A 421 21.46 2.47 7.30
CA ASN A 421 21.90 1.38 8.18
C ASN A 421 22.29 1.88 9.60
N LEU A 422 21.54 2.86 10.11
CA LEU A 422 21.73 3.40 11.44
C LEU A 422 20.71 2.82 12.41
N THR A 423 21.16 2.52 13.60
CA THR A 423 20.34 2.13 14.76
C THR A 423 20.36 3.23 15.80
N MET A 424 19.42 3.19 16.74
CA MET A 424 19.36 4.15 17.86
C MET A 424 19.44 3.41 19.19
N ASP A 425 20.09 4.05 20.18
CA ASP A 425 19.99 3.57 21.53
C ASP A 425 18.57 3.83 22.12
N LYS A 426 18.24 3.14 23.21
CA LYS A 426 16.91 3.26 23.81
C LYS A 426 16.57 4.67 24.28
N ALA A 427 17.56 5.41 24.78
CA ALA A 427 17.35 6.77 25.28
C ALA A 427 17.11 7.76 24.14
N GLY A 428 17.83 7.59 23.01
CA GLY A 428 17.60 8.33 21.77
C GLY A 428 16.23 8.06 21.17
N ASP A 429 15.81 6.81 21.11
CA ASP A 429 14.47 6.43 20.61
C ASP A 429 13.34 7.08 21.44
N GLU A 430 13.45 7.05 22.77
CA GLU A 430 12.47 7.71 23.66
C GLU A 430 12.48 9.24 23.48
N TYR A 431 13.67 9.86 23.33
CA TYR A 431 13.80 11.30 23.10
C TYR A 431 13.16 11.74 21.78
N ILE A 432 13.42 11.03 20.69
CA ILE A 432 12.87 11.37 19.37
C ILE A 432 11.36 11.32 19.33
N LYS A 433 10.73 10.35 19.98
CA LYS A 433 9.27 10.29 20.09
C LYS A 433 8.71 11.55 20.74
N GLN A 434 9.30 11.97 21.87
CA GLN A 434 8.89 13.19 22.55
C GLN A 434 9.19 14.46 21.72
N TYR A 435 10.31 14.50 21.02
CA TYR A 435 10.69 15.61 20.14
C TYR A 435 9.64 15.82 19.03
N PHE A 436 9.21 14.76 18.33
CA PHE A 436 8.22 14.90 17.29
C PHE A 436 6.80 15.14 17.84
N GLU A 437 6.47 14.69 19.04
CA GLU A 437 5.23 15.09 19.74
C GLU A 437 5.21 16.60 19.97
N LEU A 438 6.26 17.17 20.55
CA LEU A 438 6.38 18.60 20.79
C LEU A 438 6.39 19.40 19.48
N MET A 439 7.11 18.93 18.47
CA MET A 439 7.14 19.57 17.14
C MET A 439 5.73 19.62 16.52
N TYR A 440 4.96 18.56 16.62
CA TYR A 440 3.60 18.51 16.11
C TYR A 440 2.64 19.40 16.91
N GLU A 441 2.75 19.44 18.23
CA GLU A 441 1.92 20.28 19.10
C GLU A 441 2.13 21.79 18.83
N HIS A 442 3.39 22.17 18.51
CA HIS A 442 3.73 23.58 18.27
C HIS A 442 3.81 23.93 16.78
N LYS A 443 3.28 23.09 15.89
CA LYS A 443 3.34 23.32 14.45
C LYS A 443 2.66 24.64 14.04
N SER A 444 3.30 25.35 13.13
CA SER A 444 2.75 26.51 12.48
C SER A 444 1.84 26.14 11.29
N ASN A 445 1.08 27.10 10.76
CA ASN A 445 0.26 26.88 9.55
C ASN A 445 1.07 26.44 8.32
N ASN A 446 2.37 26.74 8.27
CA ASN A 446 3.29 26.36 7.18
C ASN A 446 4.27 25.27 7.65
N PHE A 447 3.76 24.28 8.35
CA PHE A 447 4.57 23.20 8.89
C PHE A 447 5.34 22.46 7.79
N ALA A 448 6.65 22.25 8.00
CA ALA A 448 7.55 21.72 6.98
C ALA A 448 7.55 20.19 6.85
N ASN A 449 6.83 19.47 7.73
CA ASN A 449 6.63 18.03 7.65
C ASN A 449 7.93 17.23 7.44
N GLY A 450 7.99 16.35 6.47
CA GLY A 450 9.15 15.54 6.15
C GLY A 450 10.42 16.33 5.79
N ARG A 451 10.32 17.62 5.42
CA ARG A 451 11.50 18.48 5.30
C ARG A 451 12.12 18.81 6.67
N ALA A 452 11.27 19.08 7.68
CA ALA A 452 11.74 19.29 9.05
C ALA A 452 12.41 18.02 9.59
N VAL A 453 11.82 16.85 9.34
CA VAL A 453 12.42 15.55 9.71
C VAL A 453 13.78 15.35 9.05
N ARG A 454 13.91 15.68 7.76
CA ARG A 454 15.18 15.56 7.03
C ARG A 454 16.24 16.48 7.57
N ASN A 455 15.90 17.75 7.80
CA ASN A 455 16.85 18.72 8.36
C ASN A 455 17.35 18.23 9.73
N PHE A 456 16.44 17.80 10.58
CA PHE A 456 16.80 17.26 11.89
C PHE A 456 17.67 15.99 11.78
N PHE A 457 17.38 15.10 10.83
CA PHE A 457 18.22 13.92 10.56
C PHE A 457 19.65 14.33 10.16
N GLU A 458 19.81 15.31 9.27
CA GLU A 458 21.11 15.82 8.83
C GLU A 458 21.90 16.44 10.00
N GLU A 459 21.23 17.14 10.92
CA GLU A 459 21.82 17.70 12.14
C GLU A 459 22.28 16.60 13.10
N VAL A 460 21.46 15.55 13.30
CA VAL A 460 21.82 14.37 14.13
C VAL A 460 23.03 13.65 13.56
N ILE A 461 23.11 13.43 12.25
CA ILE A 461 24.28 12.82 11.60
C ILE A 461 25.52 13.69 11.79
N THR A 462 25.38 15.00 11.72
CA THR A 462 26.48 15.94 11.95
C THR A 462 26.94 15.88 13.41
N ALA A 463 26.04 15.78 14.37
CA ALA A 463 26.34 15.63 15.78
C ALA A 463 27.09 14.31 16.07
N GLN A 464 26.62 13.18 15.49
CA GLN A 464 27.31 11.89 15.55
C GLN A 464 28.75 12.01 15.01
N ALA A 465 28.92 12.62 13.84
CA ALA A 465 30.22 12.81 13.23
C ALA A 465 31.15 13.63 14.12
N ASN A 466 30.67 14.72 14.73
CA ASN A 466 31.45 15.57 15.67
C ASN A 466 31.85 14.82 16.96
N ARG A 467 30.95 13.91 17.43
CA ARG A 467 31.25 13.06 18.62
C ARG A 467 32.30 12.00 18.31
N LEU A 468 32.29 11.42 17.13
CA LEU A 468 33.20 10.33 16.76
C LEU A 468 34.55 10.81 16.22
N ALA A 469 34.59 11.93 15.48
CA ALA A 469 35.80 12.41 14.81
C ALA A 469 37.05 12.61 15.74
N PRO A 470 36.93 12.98 17.04
CA PRO A 470 38.08 13.10 17.95
C PRO A 470 38.63 11.77 18.43
N GLN A 471 37.94 10.65 18.21
CA GLN A 471 38.34 9.34 18.72
C GLN A 471 39.40 8.72 17.81
N SER A 472 40.39 8.04 18.41
CA SER A 472 41.50 7.42 17.69
C SER A 472 41.15 6.03 17.11
N GLU A 473 40.20 5.35 17.70
CA GLU A 473 39.68 4.06 17.26
C GLU A 473 38.16 4.12 17.35
N ILE A 474 37.46 3.79 16.26
CA ILE A 474 36.01 3.81 16.15
C ILE A 474 35.58 2.42 15.68
N THR A 475 34.67 1.80 16.39
CA THR A 475 34.09 0.50 16.00
C THR A 475 32.94 0.65 14.99
N ASP A 476 32.68 -0.41 14.25
CA ASP A 476 31.52 -0.44 13.30
C ASP A 476 30.18 -0.25 14.05
N GLU A 477 30.07 -0.72 15.29
CA GLU A 477 28.90 -0.53 16.13
C GLU A 477 28.70 0.96 16.47
N GLU A 478 29.77 1.69 16.85
CA GLU A 478 29.70 3.11 17.12
C GLU A 478 29.36 3.94 15.88
N LEU A 479 29.85 3.52 14.69
CA LEU A 479 29.54 4.18 13.42
C LEU A 479 28.06 4.00 13.04
N ASN A 480 27.46 2.86 13.37
CA ASN A 480 26.10 2.53 13.00
C ASN A 480 25.07 2.86 14.11
N THR A 481 25.50 3.41 15.26
CA THR A 481 24.60 3.69 16.38
C THR A 481 24.54 5.18 16.68
N LEU A 482 23.34 5.74 16.63
CA LEU A 482 23.01 7.06 17.14
C LEU A 482 22.72 6.93 18.64
N VAL A 483 23.36 7.76 19.45
CA VAL A 483 23.18 7.78 20.90
C VAL A 483 22.45 9.06 21.31
N TYR A 484 21.86 9.04 22.51
CA TYR A 484 21.06 10.15 23.04
C TYR A 484 21.74 11.53 22.88
N GLU A 485 23.03 11.61 23.06
CA GLU A 485 23.81 12.86 22.95
C GLU A 485 23.79 13.44 21.52
N ASP A 486 23.67 12.61 20.51
CA ASP A 486 23.62 13.02 19.10
C ASP A 486 22.31 13.78 18.75
N PHE A 487 21.27 13.62 19.58
CA PHE A 487 19.97 14.27 19.41
C PHE A 487 19.86 15.61 20.17
N LEU A 488 20.80 15.91 21.08
CA LEU A 488 20.82 17.16 21.82
C LEU A 488 21.43 18.28 20.96
N ILE A 489 20.68 18.70 19.95
CA ILE A 489 21.10 19.78 19.05
C ILE A 489 20.79 21.11 19.73
N GLU A 490 21.82 21.95 19.95
CA GLU A 490 21.63 23.30 20.46
C GLU A 490 20.90 24.14 19.41
N GLU A 491 19.71 24.65 19.77
CA GLU A 491 19.03 25.66 18.94
C GLU A 491 19.88 26.93 18.96
N GLU A 492 20.42 27.36 17.81
CA GLU A 492 21.10 28.66 17.66
C GLU A 492 20.13 29.85 17.71
#